data_b8ff445759740969432bca93be671db7
#
_entry.id   b8ff445759740969432bca93be671db7
#
_cell.length_a   1.000
_cell.length_b   1.000
_cell.length_c   1.000
_cell.angle_alpha   90.00
_cell.angle_beta   90.00
_cell.angle_gamma   90.00
#
_symmetry.space_group_name_H-M   'P 1'
#
loop_
_entity.id
_entity.type
_entity.pdbx_description
1 polymer ?
#
loop_
_entity_poly.entity_id
_entity_poly.type
_entity_poly.pdbx_seq_one_letter_code
_entity_poly.pdbx_strand_id
1 'polypeptide(L)'
;MVRFSDLGVEPNLIDILQNEGIMEPFEVQIKTIPEALVGRDVCCRAPTGSGKTLAFGIPLISRTIKAEPKKPTSLILTPTRELAEQICGVLKPLAASKGMEITSVYGGTPYKGQLRSLNKGVEILVACPGRLIDLLERGSLRLDAVGMVVLDEADRMADMGFMRPVCYILDKCKKDRQTILFSATLDEDVSEIVENYQENPLNVGIGPEEVSMDSMQHFFWKIDSRGKANLSAYITEKCGRSIIFCRTRAGVNRLGDEMSELGSSFTTLHGGMGQNQRDRSMHKFSAGRARVLIATDVASRGIDVNDVNCVIHYDPPDDGKAYKHRSGRTARAGSTGSVVSLVLKSQKRKYKRIQDDVGIRSRITNPNVDSLEEKEFVLNSETKGKFRTKTKSVRNNNKRARRSRKSSHYKSSKNYSKNKKGHRKGKGNRKKKRSRSS
;
A
#
# COMPACT_ATOMS: atom_id res chain seq x y z
N MET A 1 -13.88 7.26 -32.38
CA MET A 1 -13.12 6.86 -31.16
C MET A 1 -11.82 7.64 -31.19
N VAL A 2 -11.45 8.26 -30.07
CA VAL A 2 -10.17 9.00 -29.91
C VAL A 2 -9.05 7.98 -29.70
N ARG A 3 -7.91 8.16 -30.37
CA ARG A 3 -6.72 7.30 -30.24
C ARG A 3 -5.62 8.04 -29.51
N PHE A 4 -4.63 7.33 -29.00
CA PHE A 4 -3.45 7.94 -28.37
C PHE A 4 -2.65 8.84 -29.34
N SER A 5 -2.64 8.51 -30.65
CA SER A 5 -2.07 9.37 -31.69
C SER A 5 -2.74 10.74 -31.77
N ASP A 6 -4.05 10.80 -31.57
CA ASP A 6 -4.84 12.03 -31.65
C ASP A 6 -4.56 12.96 -30.44
N LEU A 7 -3.99 12.39 -29.36
CA LEU A 7 -3.56 13.10 -28.16
C LEU A 7 -2.11 13.61 -28.23
N GLY A 8 -1.41 13.39 -29.33
CA GLY A 8 0.00 13.78 -29.49
C GLY A 8 1.01 12.83 -28.87
N VAL A 9 0.60 11.58 -28.54
CA VAL A 9 1.50 10.57 -27.99
C VAL A 9 2.44 10.04 -29.06
N GLU A 10 3.71 9.93 -28.73
CA GLU A 10 4.76 9.45 -29.65
C GLU A 10 4.52 8.00 -30.10
N PRO A 11 4.80 7.63 -31.37
CA PRO A 11 4.54 6.30 -31.91
C PRO A 11 5.18 5.15 -31.11
N ASN A 12 6.42 5.32 -30.64
CA ASN A 12 7.12 4.32 -29.84
C ASN A 12 6.43 4.02 -28.50
N LEU A 13 5.77 5.00 -27.88
CA LEU A 13 4.97 4.78 -26.67
C LEU A 13 3.65 4.09 -27.01
N ILE A 14 3.04 4.44 -28.16
CA ILE A 14 1.80 3.79 -28.62
C ILE A 14 2.05 2.30 -28.87
N ASP A 15 3.14 1.93 -29.52
CA ASP A 15 3.50 0.53 -29.77
C ASP A 15 3.59 -0.27 -28.48
N ILE A 16 4.17 0.31 -27.42
CA ILE A 16 4.25 -0.33 -26.11
C ILE A 16 2.87 -0.51 -25.48
N LEU A 17 2.03 0.55 -25.53
CA LEU A 17 0.67 0.48 -25.00
C LEU A 17 -0.14 -0.61 -25.70
N GLN A 18 -0.03 -0.73 -27.02
CA GLN A 18 -0.69 -1.78 -27.81
C GLN A 18 -0.21 -3.18 -27.45
N ASN A 19 1.10 -3.35 -27.25
CA ASN A 19 1.68 -4.64 -26.81
C ASN A 19 1.20 -5.05 -25.40
N GLU A 20 0.88 -4.09 -24.53
CA GLU A 20 0.27 -4.31 -23.21
C GLU A 20 -1.27 -4.44 -23.28
N GLY A 21 -1.86 -4.44 -24.49
CA GLY A 21 -3.30 -4.55 -24.70
C GLY A 21 -4.10 -3.26 -24.47
N ILE A 22 -3.43 -2.10 -24.37
CA ILE A 22 -4.05 -0.80 -24.12
C ILE A 22 -4.24 -0.10 -25.47
N MET A 23 -5.44 -0.23 -26.02
CA MET A 23 -5.76 0.25 -27.38
C MET A 23 -6.36 1.65 -27.38
N GLU A 24 -7.19 1.97 -26.38
CA GLU A 24 -7.97 3.19 -26.33
C GLU A 24 -7.69 3.98 -25.06
N PRO A 25 -7.60 5.31 -25.12
CA PRO A 25 -7.42 6.16 -23.96
C PRO A 25 -8.71 6.31 -23.15
N PHE A 26 -8.57 6.32 -21.83
CA PHE A 26 -9.67 6.68 -20.92
C PHE A 26 -9.94 8.18 -20.93
N GLU A 27 -11.12 8.60 -20.47
CA GLU A 27 -11.56 9.99 -20.43
C GLU A 27 -10.54 10.92 -19.74
N VAL A 28 -9.96 10.48 -18.62
CA VAL A 28 -8.91 11.25 -17.91
C VAL A 28 -7.69 11.49 -18.79
N GLN A 29 -7.30 10.50 -19.58
CA GLN A 29 -6.16 10.58 -20.49
C GLN A 29 -6.46 11.52 -21.66
N ILE A 30 -7.67 11.42 -22.23
CA ILE A 30 -8.11 12.30 -23.32
C ILE A 30 -8.07 13.78 -22.90
N LYS A 31 -8.51 14.07 -21.66
CA LYS A 31 -8.59 15.44 -21.15
C LYS A 31 -7.26 16.01 -20.68
N THR A 32 -6.31 15.18 -20.24
CA THR A 32 -5.10 15.67 -19.57
C THR A 32 -3.82 15.55 -20.39
N ILE A 33 -3.68 14.47 -21.20
CA ILE A 33 -2.43 14.21 -21.93
C ILE A 33 -2.04 15.37 -22.87
N PRO A 34 -2.92 15.93 -23.72
CA PRO A 34 -2.53 16.98 -24.66
C PRO A 34 -1.96 18.20 -23.98
N GLU A 35 -2.62 18.69 -22.95
CA GLU A 35 -2.21 19.87 -22.19
C GLU A 35 -0.93 19.63 -21.37
N ALA A 36 -0.81 18.43 -20.80
CA ALA A 36 0.40 18.06 -20.06
C ALA A 36 1.63 17.90 -21.00
N LEU A 37 1.44 17.45 -22.25
CA LEU A 37 2.52 17.35 -23.24
C LEU A 37 3.07 18.71 -23.65
N VAL A 38 2.23 19.76 -23.73
CA VAL A 38 2.68 21.12 -24.03
C VAL A 38 3.26 21.86 -22.82
N GLY A 39 3.26 21.22 -21.64
CA GLY A 39 3.92 21.75 -20.43
C GLY A 39 3.00 22.52 -19.49
N ARG A 40 1.70 22.50 -19.72
CA ARG A 40 0.73 23.14 -18.82
C ARG A 40 0.61 22.34 -17.52
N ASP A 41 0.46 23.02 -16.40
CA ASP A 41 0.10 22.42 -15.14
C ASP A 41 -1.30 21.80 -15.19
N VAL A 42 -1.50 20.70 -14.47
CA VAL A 42 -2.79 20.00 -14.46
C VAL A 42 -3.21 19.72 -13.02
N CYS A 43 -4.40 20.15 -12.67
CA CYS A 43 -5.11 19.76 -11.45
C CYS A 43 -6.28 18.85 -11.84
N CYS A 44 -6.17 17.56 -11.55
CA CYS A 44 -7.15 16.58 -11.97
C CYS A 44 -7.79 15.86 -10.77
N ARG A 45 -9.11 16.04 -10.64
CA ARG A 45 -9.92 15.24 -9.73
C ARG A 45 -10.44 14.02 -10.47
N ALA A 46 -9.95 12.85 -10.09
CA ALA A 46 -10.35 11.59 -10.73
C ALA A 46 -10.30 10.40 -9.74
N PRO A 47 -11.29 9.48 -9.78
CA PRO A 47 -11.32 8.31 -8.90
C PRO A 47 -10.16 7.35 -9.19
N THR A 48 -9.89 6.46 -8.25
CA THR A 48 -8.94 5.34 -8.46
C THR A 48 -9.47 4.42 -9.57
N GLY A 49 -8.58 3.89 -10.42
CA GLY A 49 -8.97 3.02 -11.53
C GLY A 49 -9.39 3.77 -12.82
N SER A 50 -9.35 5.10 -12.85
CA SER A 50 -9.69 5.89 -14.04
C SER A 50 -8.57 5.99 -15.10
N GLY A 51 -7.41 5.35 -14.86
CA GLY A 51 -6.27 5.40 -15.80
C GLY A 51 -5.28 6.53 -15.57
N LYS A 52 -5.26 7.14 -14.37
CA LYS A 52 -4.40 8.28 -14.00
C LYS A 52 -2.91 8.03 -14.27
N THR A 53 -2.42 6.83 -14.00
CA THR A 53 -0.99 6.51 -14.13
C THR A 53 -0.45 6.77 -15.54
N LEU A 54 -1.21 6.43 -16.57
CA LEU A 54 -0.85 6.74 -17.96
C LEU A 54 -1.14 8.19 -18.31
N ALA A 55 -2.18 8.80 -17.71
CA ALA A 55 -2.53 10.20 -17.92
C ALA A 55 -1.39 11.17 -17.55
N PHE A 56 -0.67 10.90 -16.45
CA PHE A 56 0.53 11.67 -16.11
C PHE A 56 1.83 11.03 -16.59
N GLY A 57 1.88 9.71 -16.70
CA GLY A 57 3.12 8.97 -17.03
C GLY A 57 3.57 9.19 -18.47
N ILE A 58 2.66 9.22 -19.43
CA ILE A 58 2.96 9.49 -20.85
C ILE A 58 3.59 10.89 -21.02
N PRO A 59 2.96 11.99 -20.58
CA PRO A 59 3.58 13.32 -20.67
C PRO A 59 4.90 13.41 -19.89
N LEU A 60 4.97 12.82 -18.69
CA LEU A 60 6.19 12.81 -17.89
C LEU A 60 7.35 12.16 -18.66
N ILE A 61 7.14 10.96 -19.24
CA ILE A 61 8.18 10.26 -20.01
C ILE A 61 8.55 11.04 -21.27
N SER A 62 7.56 11.63 -21.97
CA SER A 62 7.80 12.42 -23.19
C SER A 62 8.66 13.66 -22.93
N ARG A 63 8.49 14.30 -21.77
CA ARG A 63 9.17 15.56 -21.42
C ARG A 63 10.43 15.38 -20.55
N THR A 64 10.63 14.18 -19.97
CA THR A 64 11.80 13.88 -19.15
C THR A 64 13.09 13.96 -19.98
N ILE A 65 14.11 14.62 -19.44
CA ILE A 65 15.45 14.71 -20.03
C ILE A 65 16.45 13.81 -19.29
N LYS A 66 17.61 13.56 -19.89
CA LYS A 66 18.66 12.76 -19.29
C LYS A 66 19.12 13.31 -17.95
N ALA A 67 19.33 12.41 -17.00
CA ALA A 67 19.72 12.70 -15.64
C ALA A 67 21.24 12.55 -15.43
N GLU A 68 21.81 13.39 -14.57
CA GLU A 68 23.12 13.17 -13.97
C GLU A 68 23.00 12.24 -12.74
N PRO A 69 24.07 11.57 -12.32
CA PRO A 69 24.09 10.83 -11.07
C PRO A 69 23.56 11.68 -9.89
N LYS A 70 22.65 11.12 -9.10
CA LYS A 70 22.01 11.76 -7.93
C LYS A 70 21.13 12.99 -8.24
N LYS A 71 20.83 13.27 -9.50
CA LYS A 71 19.99 14.41 -9.92
C LYS A 71 18.88 13.93 -10.86
N PRO A 72 17.79 13.35 -10.35
CA PRO A 72 16.65 13.02 -11.18
C PRO A 72 16.07 14.28 -11.82
N THR A 73 15.49 14.14 -13.01
CA THR A 73 14.91 15.24 -13.77
C THR A 73 13.39 15.26 -13.73
N SER A 74 12.78 14.16 -13.30
CA SER A 74 11.34 14.03 -13.05
C SER A 74 11.07 13.31 -11.74
N LEU A 75 10.02 13.75 -11.03
CA LEU A 75 9.63 13.25 -9.72
C LEU A 75 8.14 12.91 -9.68
N ILE A 76 7.81 11.75 -9.14
CA ILE A 76 6.44 11.37 -8.81
C ILE A 76 6.36 11.17 -7.29
N LEU A 77 5.51 11.94 -6.60
CA LEU A 77 5.23 11.77 -5.18
C LEU A 77 3.96 10.97 -4.99
N THR A 78 4.00 10.00 -4.08
CA THR A 78 2.88 9.11 -3.79
C THR A 78 2.87 8.73 -2.29
N PRO A 79 1.69 8.55 -1.67
CA PRO A 79 1.59 8.32 -0.23
C PRO A 79 2.15 6.98 0.23
N THR A 80 2.13 5.95 -0.63
CA THR A 80 2.42 4.57 -0.21
C THR A 80 3.44 3.89 -1.11
N ARG A 81 4.14 2.90 -0.53
CA ARG A 81 5.13 2.07 -1.23
C ARG A 81 4.49 1.24 -2.34
N GLU A 82 3.33 0.70 -2.05
CA GLU A 82 2.58 -0.15 -2.98
C GLU A 82 2.23 0.62 -4.24
N LEU A 83 1.76 1.85 -4.08
CA LEU A 83 1.47 2.72 -5.21
C LEU A 83 2.75 3.12 -5.97
N ALA A 84 3.85 3.39 -5.25
CA ALA A 84 5.14 3.67 -5.88
C ALA A 84 5.63 2.50 -6.76
N GLU A 85 5.52 1.26 -6.28
CA GLU A 85 5.89 0.07 -7.04
C GLU A 85 4.94 -0.16 -8.23
N GLN A 86 3.65 0.05 -8.04
CA GLN A 86 2.65 -0.05 -9.10
C GLN A 86 2.92 0.95 -10.23
N ILE A 87 3.18 2.22 -9.89
CA ILE A 87 3.53 3.26 -10.86
C ILE A 87 4.81 2.89 -11.61
N CYS A 88 5.86 2.46 -10.89
CA CYS A 88 7.09 1.98 -11.51
C CYS A 88 6.83 0.81 -12.46
N GLY A 89 6.00 -0.16 -12.07
CA GLY A 89 5.64 -1.31 -12.90
C GLY A 89 5.00 -0.92 -14.21
N VAL A 90 4.03 0.02 -14.17
CA VAL A 90 3.32 0.52 -15.36
C VAL A 90 4.23 1.35 -16.26
N LEU A 91 5.05 2.25 -15.69
CA LEU A 91 5.83 3.21 -16.46
C LEU A 91 7.19 2.65 -16.95
N LYS A 92 7.69 1.58 -16.36
CA LYS A 92 9.02 1.03 -16.70
C LYS A 92 9.16 0.62 -18.16
N PRO A 93 8.22 -0.10 -18.81
CA PRO A 93 8.32 -0.42 -20.23
C PRO A 93 8.39 0.84 -21.11
N LEU A 94 7.54 1.83 -20.79
CA LEU A 94 7.48 3.10 -21.51
C LEU A 94 8.77 3.92 -21.34
N ALA A 95 9.31 4.03 -20.13
CA ALA A 95 10.58 4.71 -19.86
C ALA A 95 11.76 4.02 -20.57
N ALA A 96 11.78 2.69 -20.55
CA ALA A 96 12.84 1.91 -21.20
C ALA A 96 12.88 2.11 -22.72
N SER A 97 11.74 2.31 -23.40
CA SER A 97 11.70 2.59 -24.84
C SER A 97 12.39 3.89 -25.22
N LYS A 98 12.51 4.82 -24.28
CA LYS A 98 13.25 6.09 -24.43
C LYS A 98 14.66 6.02 -23.81
N GLY A 99 15.11 4.85 -23.41
CA GLY A 99 16.40 4.63 -22.77
C GLY A 99 16.51 5.33 -21.41
N MET A 100 15.40 5.49 -20.68
CA MET A 100 15.33 6.12 -19.36
C MET A 100 15.21 5.07 -18.25
N GLU A 101 15.81 5.38 -17.10
CA GLU A 101 15.71 4.58 -15.91
C GLU A 101 14.65 5.20 -14.95
N ILE A 102 13.79 4.34 -14.41
CA ILE A 102 12.81 4.69 -13.38
C ILE A 102 13.08 3.88 -12.13
N THR A 103 13.04 4.49 -10.97
CA THR A 103 13.20 3.80 -9.68
C THR A 103 12.30 4.36 -8.60
N SER A 104 11.98 3.51 -7.63
CA SER A 104 11.19 3.88 -6.46
C SER A 104 12.06 4.08 -5.22
N VAL A 105 11.71 5.07 -4.36
CA VAL A 105 12.33 5.28 -3.04
C VAL A 105 11.25 5.43 -1.96
N TYR A 106 11.31 4.54 -0.95
CA TYR A 106 10.34 4.51 0.14
C TYR A 106 10.94 3.87 1.40
N GLY A 107 10.33 4.13 2.54
CA GLY A 107 10.78 3.63 3.84
C GLY A 107 10.54 2.12 4.04
N GLY A 108 11.24 1.52 5.01
CA GLY A 108 11.07 0.10 5.39
C GLY A 108 11.85 -0.89 4.53
N THR A 109 12.67 -0.41 3.61
CA THR A 109 13.62 -1.19 2.82
C THR A 109 15.05 -0.70 3.02
N PRO A 110 16.07 -1.56 2.81
CA PRO A 110 17.46 -1.16 2.93
C PRO A 110 17.84 -0.04 1.94
N TYR A 111 18.65 0.92 2.40
CA TYR A 111 19.13 2.03 1.59
C TYR A 111 20.01 1.60 0.40
N LYS A 112 20.78 0.51 0.58
CA LYS A 112 21.83 0.09 -0.36
C LYS A 112 21.35 -0.03 -1.81
N GLY A 113 20.16 -0.61 -2.02
CA GLY A 113 19.57 -0.75 -3.37
C GLY A 113 19.21 0.60 -3.97
N GLN A 114 18.51 1.43 -3.22
CA GLN A 114 18.07 2.76 -3.64
C GLN A 114 19.26 3.68 -3.96
N LEU A 115 20.25 3.73 -3.07
CA LEU A 115 21.50 4.50 -3.28
C LEU A 115 22.26 4.04 -4.52
N ARG A 116 22.30 2.74 -4.79
CA ARG A 116 22.96 2.20 -5.99
C ARG A 116 22.30 2.71 -7.28
N SER A 117 20.96 2.73 -7.33
CA SER A 117 20.21 3.25 -8.48
C SER A 117 20.45 4.75 -8.64
N LEU A 118 20.32 5.53 -7.58
CA LEU A 118 20.55 6.98 -7.61
C LEU A 118 21.97 7.36 -8.05
N ASN A 119 22.98 6.60 -7.63
CA ASN A 119 24.38 6.84 -8.02
C ASN A 119 24.67 6.54 -9.49
N LYS A 120 23.87 5.69 -10.15
CA LYS A 120 23.99 5.42 -11.58
C LYS A 120 23.40 6.52 -12.46
N GLY A 121 22.53 7.34 -11.90
CA GLY A 121 21.65 8.24 -12.64
C GLY A 121 20.29 7.58 -12.88
N VAL A 122 19.23 8.31 -12.55
CA VAL A 122 17.83 7.90 -12.72
C VAL A 122 17.07 9.12 -13.19
N GLU A 123 16.42 9.03 -14.32
CA GLU A 123 15.66 10.12 -14.90
C GLU A 123 14.38 10.34 -14.11
N ILE A 124 13.65 9.26 -13.80
CA ILE A 124 12.33 9.32 -13.17
C ILE A 124 12.39 8.70 -11.77
N LEU A 125 12.15 9.52 -10.76
CA LEU A 125 12.12 9.10 -9.37
C LEU A 125 10.68 9.01 -8.87
N VAL A 126 10.23 7.84 -8.43
CA VAL A 126 8.95 7.66 -7.75
C VAL A 126 9.20 7.58 -6.24
N ALA A 127 8.59 8.42 -5.43
CA ALA A 127 8.98 8.55 -4.04
C ALA A 127 7.81 8.68 -3.07
N CYS A 128 7.98 8.05 -1.88
CA CYS A 128 7.19 8.43 -0.71
C CYS A 128 7.90 9.54 0.05
N PRO A 129 7.19 10.60 0.50
CA PRO A 129 7.79 11.81 1.05
C PRO A 129 8.83 11.57 2.14
N GLY A 130 8.53 10.74 3.15
CA GLY A 130 9.42 10.54 4.29
C GLY A 130 10.82 9.99 3.94
N ARG A 131 10.91 9.01 3.02
CA ARG A 131 12.21 8.47 2.58
C ARG A 131 12.95 9.43 1.67
N LEU A 132 12.23 10.17 0.85
CA LEU A 132 12.85 11.16 -0.02
C LEU A 132 13.54 12.27 0.80
N ILE A 133 12.86 12.79 1.84
CA ILE A 133 13.44 13.77 2.75
C ILE A 133 14.70 13.24 3.43
N ASP A 134 14.65 12.03 3.98
CA ASP A 134 15.81 11.39 4.60
C ASP A 134 17.00 11.24 3.63
N LEU A 135 16.76 10.95 2.36
CA LEU A 135 17.79 10.89 1.32
C LEU A 135 18.33 12.28 0.95
N LEU A 136 17.48 13.31 0.94
CA LEU A 136 17.86 14.72 0.71
C LEU A 136 18.74 15.24 1.85
N GLU A 137 18.33 15.03 3.10
CA GLU A 137 19.08 15.45 4.31
C GLU A 137 20.45 14.78 4.41
N ARG A 138 20.57 13.53 3.93
CA ARG A 138 21.85 12.80 3.81
C ARG A 138 22.72 13.26 2.64
N GLY A 139 22.27 14.18 1.81
CA GLY A 139 22.97 14.58 0.59
C GLY A 139 23.12 13.45 -0.43
N SER A 140 22.25 12.44 -0.37
CA SER A 140 22.28 11.26 -1.26
C SER A 140 21.73 11.57 -2.65
N LEU A 141 20.91 12.60 -2.78
CA LEU A 141 20.39 13.15 -4.05
C LEU A 141 20.07 14.64 -3.90
N ARG A 142 19.88 15.30 -5.06
CA ARG A 142 19.41 16.69 -5.18
C ARG A 142 18.25 16.75 -6.16
N LEU A 143 17.32 17.68 -5.94
CA LEU A 143 16.13 17.87 -6.79
C LEU A 143 16.17 19.12 -7.64
N ASP A 144 17.27 19.86 -7.62
CA ASP A 144 17.49 21.10 -8.38
C ASP A 144 17.48 20.91 -9.92
N ALA A 145 17.50 19.68 -10.40
CA ALA A 145 17.33 19.34 -11.82
C ALA A 145 15.89 18.95 -12.19
N VAL A 146 15.00 18.76 -11.18
CA VAL A 146 13.64 18.30 -11.41
C VAL A 146 12.82 19.39 -12.09
N GLY A 147 12.48 19.17 -13.36
CA GLY A 147 11.66 20.08 -14.20
C GLY A 147 10.19 19.65 -14.33
N MET A 148 9.84 18.48 -13.82
CA MET A 148 8.46 18.01 -13.80
C MET A 148 8.17 17.21 -12.52
N VAL A 149 7.09 17.57 -11.83
CA VAL A 149 6.61 16.88 -10.63
C VAL A 149 5.18 16.43 -10.82
N VAL A 150 4.92 15.19 -10.41
CA VAL A 150 3.57 14.63 -10.29
C VAL A 150 3.26 14.35 -8.82
N LEU A 151 2.10 14.80 -8.36
CA LEU A 151 1.52 14.47 -7.07
C LEU A 151 0.36 13.51 -7.32
N ASP A 152 0.52 12.22 -7.01
CA ASP A 152 -0.57 11.24 -7.15
C ASP A 152 -1.15 10.88 -5.80
N GLU A 153 -2.49 10.83 -5.73
CA GLU A 153 -3.28 10.67 -4.50
C GLU A 153 -2.96 11.76 -3.46
N ALA A 154 -3.03 13.04 -3.89
CA ALA A 154 -2.70 14.19 -3.05
C ALA A 154 -3.57 14.27 -1.78
N ASP A 155 -4.87 14.00 -1.88
CA ASP A 155 -5.81 13.90 -0.76
C ASP A 155 -5.35 12.88 0.29
N ARG A 156 -4.77 11.77 -0.15
CA ARG A 156 -4.20 10.77 0.76
C ARG A 156 -2.91 11.23 1.42
N MET A 157 -2.07 11.97 0.70
CA MET A 157 -0.89 12.59 1.31
C MET A 157 -1.31 13.58 2.39
N ALA A 158 -2.39 14.34 2.17
CA ALA A 158 -3.01 15.22 3.15
C ALA A 158 -3.49 14.45 4.39
N ASP A 159 -4.31 13.42 4.19
CA ASP A 159 -4.82 12.54 5.26
C ASP A 159 -3.73 11.89 6.11
N MET A 160 -2.57 11.64 5.52
CA MET A 160 -1.42 11.06 6.22
C MET A 160 -0.51 12.12 6.87
N GLY A 161 -0.86 13.39 6.77
CA GLY A 161 -0.08 14.50 7.31
C GLY A 161 1.21 14.78 6.54
N PHE A 162 1.26 14.45 5.25
CA PHE A 162 2.43 14.63 4.41
C PHE A 162 2.48 15.98 3.69
N MET A 163 1.52 16.89 3.91
CA MET A 163 1.51 18.16 3.17
C MET A 163 2.77 19.00 3.42
N ARG A 164 3.18 19.19 4.69
CA ARG A 164 4.47 19.86 5.00
C ARG A 164 5.69 19.17 4.37
N PRO A 165 5.87 17.82 4.47
CA PRO A 165 6.85 17.08 3.70
C PRO A 165 6.79 17.31 2.18
N VAL A 166 5.60 17.35 1.58
CA VAL A 166 5.42 17.60 0.15
C VAL A 166 5.89 19.01 -0.22
N CYS A 167 5.44 20.05 0.51
CA CYS A 167 5.90 21.43 0.31
C CYS A 167 7.43 21.53 0.40
N TYR A 168 8.03 20.94 1.45
CA TYR A 168 9.50 20.93 1.61
C TYR A 168 10.22 20.31 0.39
N ILE A 169 9.68 19.24 -0.17
CA ILE A 169 10.24 18.59 -1.37
C ILE A 169 10.07 19.49 -2.60
N LEU A 170 8.88 20.08 -2.79
CA LEU A 170 8.59 20.98 -3.90
C LEU A 170 9.51 22.21 -3.91
N ASP A 171 9.85 22.75 -2.73
CA ASP A 171 10.78 23.87 -2.56
C ASP A 171 12.22 23.52 -2.96
N LYS A 172 12.59 22.23 -3.03
CA LYS A 172 13.92 21.77 -3.50
C LYS A 172 13.97 21.51 -5.00
N CYS A 173 12.84 21.48 -5.69
CA CYS A 173 12.75 21.32 -7.13
C CYS A 173 12.97 22.69 -7.85
N LYS A 174 13.12 22.66 -9.17
CA LYS A 174 13.14 23.91 -9.97
C LYS A 174 11.88 24.73 -9.74
N LYS A 175 11.99 26.04 -9.77
CA LYS A 175 10.84 26.95 -9.64
C LYS A 175 9.94 26.93 -10.88
N ASP A 176 10.56 26.87 -12.06
CA ASP A 176 9.93 26.83 -13.39
C ASP A 176 9.52 25.42 -13.84
N ARG A 177 9.29 24.52 -12.89
CA ARG A 177 8.86 23.16 -13.19
C ARG A 177 7.39 23.10 -13.59
N GLN A 178 7.04 22.10 -14.36
CA GLN A 178 5.65 21.67 -14.52
C GLN A 178 5.19 20.87 -13.30
N THR A 179 4.01 21.17 -12.78
CA THR A 179 3.41 20.43 -11.66
C THR A 179 2.07 19.83 -12.06
N ILE A 180 1.95 18.52 -11.99
CA ILE A 180 0.71 17.76 -12.26
C ILE A 180 0.20 17.18 -10.95
N LEU A 181 -1.06 17.44 -10.61
CA LEU A 181 -1.70 16.96 -9.41
C LEU A 181 -2.91 16.08 -9.77
N PHE A 182 -2.93 14.89 -9.21
CA PHE A 182 -4.07 13.98 -9.25
C PHE A 182 -4.57 13.67 -7.83
N SER A 183 -5.86 13.82 -7.64
CA SER A 183 -6.54 13.57 -6.36
C SER A 183 -7.93 13.00 -6.59
N ALA A 184 -8.48 12.28 -5.60
CA ALA A 184 -9.90 11.91 -5.63
C ALA A 184 -10.77 13.03 -5.10
N THR A 185 -10.25 13.87 -4.19
CA THR A 185 -10.92 15.07 -3.65
C THR A 185 -9.98 16.28 -3.73
N LEU A 186 -10.55 17.47 -3.81
CA LEU A 186 -9.83 18.75 -3.76
C LEU A 186 -10.27 19.47 -2.48
N ASP A 187 -9.80 19.01 -1.34
CA ASP A 187 -10.04 19.66 -0.05
C ASP A 187 -9.09 20.85 0.18
N GLU A 188 -9.25 21.53 1.34
CA GLU A 188 -8.45 22.73 1.65
C GLU A 188 -6.94 22.47 1.58
N ASP A 189 -6.48 21.34 2.13
CA ASP A 189 -5.06 20.99 2.13
C ASP A 189 -4.50 20.78 0.70
N VAL A 190 -5.30 20.17 -0.18
CA VAL A 190 -4.92 19.95 -1.59
C VAL A 190 -5.00 21.27 -2.36
N SER A 191 -6.01 22.10 -2.09
CA SER A 191 -6.17 23.42 -2.72
C SER A 191 -5.02 24.34 -2.40
N GLU A 192 -4.48 24.33 -1.17
CA GLU A 192 -3.27 25.07 -0.78
C GLU A 192 -2.05 24.69 -1.63
N ILE A 193 -1.90 23.41 -1.99
CA ILE A 193 -0.82 22.97 -2.90
C ILE A 193 -1.05 23.51 -4.32
N VAL A 194 -2.27 23.47 -4.82
CA VAL A 194 -2.61 24.00 -6.15
C VAL A 194 -2.27 25.48 -6.23
N GLU A 195 -2.71 26.27 -5.25
CA GLU A 195 -2.49 27.72 -5.20
C GLU A 195 -1.01 28.11 -5.10
N ASN A 196 -0.21 27.36 -4.33
CA ASN A 196 1.19 27.73 -4.07
C ASN A 196 2.19 27.14 -5.06
N TYR A 197 1.85 26.03 -5.75
CA TYR A 197 2.82 25.24 -6.53
C TYR A 197 2.40 24.93 -7.96
N GLN A 198 1.24 25.40 -8.42
CA GLN A 198 0.81 25.31 -9.82
C GLN A 198 0.59 26.71 -10.41
N GLU A 199 0.92 26.85 -11.69
CA GLU A 199 0.71 28.09 -12.44
C GLU A 199 -0.36 27.87 -13.51
N ASN A 200 -1.50 28.57 -13.40
CA ASN A 200 -2.63 28.50 -14.34
C ASN A 200 -2.99 27.06 -14.76
N PRO A 201 -3.25 26.16 -13.79
CA PRO A 201 -3.45 24.75 -14.10
C PRO A 201 -4.71 24.50 -14.93
N LEU A 202 -4.65 23.49 -15.79
CA LEU A 202 -5.86 22.90 -16.36
C LEU A 202 -6.62 22.17 -15.24
N ASN A 203 -7.83 22.62 -14.94
CA ASN A 203 -8.70 21.95 -13.98
C ASN A 203 -9.59 20.91 -14.67
N VAL A 204 -9.45 19.65 -14.32
CA VAL A 204 -10.22 18.52 -14.88
C VAL A 204 -10.94 17.77 -13.78
N GLY A 205 -12.26 17.58 -13.95
CA GLY A 205 -13.08 16.69 -13.13
C GLY A 205 -13.49 15.46 -13.94
N ILE A 206 -13.23 14.27 -13.41
CA ILE A 206 -13.65 12.99 -13.98
C ILE A 206 -14.60 12.29 -13.02
N GLY A 207 -15.75 11.88 -13.51
CA GLY A 207 -16.77 11.22 -12.69
C GLY A 207 -17.55 12.21 -11.81
N PRO A 208 -18.46 11.72 -10.99
CA PRO A 208 -19.23 12.56 -10.08
C PRO A 208 -18.33 13.26 -9.07
N GLU A 209 -18.74 14.43 -8.60
CA GLU A 209 -17.95 15.25 -7.66
C GLU A 209 -17.62 14.55 -6.35
N GLU A 210 -18.49 13.68 -5.90
CA GLU A 210 -18.25 12.78 -4.77
C GLU A 210 -18.68 11.36 -5.13
N VAL A 211 -18.05 10.33 -4.50
CA VAL A 211 -18.61 8.98 -4.50
C VAL A 211 -19.97 9.09 -3.84
N SER A 212 -21.04 9.00 -4.64
CA SER A 212 -22.39 9.09 -4.09
C SER A 212 -22.60 8.01 -3.05
N MET A 213 -22.81 8.41 -1.80
CA MET A 213 -23.17 7.46 -0.75
C MET A 213 -24.50 6.77 -1.06
N ASP A 214 -25.33 7.37 -1.94
CA ASP A 214 -26.64 6.82 -2.35
C ASP A 214 -26.52 5.57 -3.23
N SER A 215 -25.34 5.35 -3.85
CA SER A 215 -25.08 4.12 -4.62
C SER A 215 -24.81 2.89 -3.74
N MET A 216 -24.73 3.09 -2.43
CA MET A 216 -24.42 2.06 -1.44
C MET A 216 -25.56 1.85 -0.48
N GLN A 217 -25.74 0.62 -0.01
CA GLN A 217 -26.64 0.31 1.09
C GLN A 217 -25.88 0.42 2.41
N HIS A 218 -26.29 1.32 3.29
CA HIS A 218 -25.63 1.58 4.57
C HIS A 218 -26.40 0.96 5.73
N PHE A 219 -25.74 0.03 6.42
CA PHE A 219 -26.28 -0.66 7.59
C PHE A 219 -25.50 -0.27 8.86
N PHE A 220 -26.19 0.10 9.92
CA PHE A 220 -25.62 0.37 11.23
C PHE A 220 -26.22 -0.61 12.23
N TRP A 221 -25.46 -1.63 12.59
CA TRP A 221 -25.99 -2.71 13.43
C TRP A 221 -25.43 -2.66 14.83
N LYS A 222 -26.35 -2.61 15.80
CA LYS A 222 -26.01 -2.67 17.23
C LYS A 222 -25.54 -4.07 17.57
N ILE A 223 -24.35 -4.19 18.16
CA ILE A 223 -23.74 -5.46 18.51
C ILE A 223 -22.97 -5.35 19.83
N ASP A 224 -22.78 -6.45 20.52
CA ASP A 224 -21.83 -6.57 21.61
C ASP A 224 -20.47 -7.01 21.12
N SER A 225 -19.41 -6.68 21.87
CA SER A 225 -18.03 -6.93 21.45
C SER A 225 -17.75 -8.42 21.16
N ARG A 226 -18.36 -9.33 21.93
CA ARG A 226 -18.18 -10.78 21.78
C ARG A 226 -18.79 -11.35 20.49
N GLY A 227 -19.82 -10.72 19.95
CA GLY A 227 -20.50 -11.19 18.72
C GLY A 227 -19.94 -10.66 17.41
N LYS A 228 -18.99 -9.71 17.47
CA LYS A 228 -18.50 -9.01 16.26
C LYS A 228 -17.86 -9.93 15.24
N ALA A 229 -17.00 -10.85 15.66
CA ALA A 229 -16.32 -11.77 14.76
C ALA A 229 -17.29 -12.74 14.08
N ASN A 230 -18.17 -13.38 14.85
CA ASN A 230 -19.19 -14.28 14.30
C ASN A 230 -20.08 -13.55 13.28
N LEU A 231 -20.57 -12.36 13.63
CA LEU A 231 -21.40 -11.58 12.72
C LEU A 231 -20.61 -11.20 11.45
N SER A 232 -19.33 -10.80 11.59
CA SER A 232 -18.49 -10.49 10.43
C SER A 232 -18.31 -11.71 9.52
N ALA A 233 -18.10 -12.89 10.08
CA ALA A 233 -18.01 -14.13 9.30
C ALA A 233 -19.28 -14.40 8.51
N TYR A 234 -20.46 -14.30 9.14
CA TYR A 234 -21.76 -14.45 8.47
C TYR A 234 -21.95 -13.43 7.33
N ILE A 235 -21.66 -12.16 7.59
CA ILE A 235 -21.77 -11.11 6.56
C ILE A 235 -20.88 -11.44 5.37
N THR A 236 -19.61 -11.80 5.60
CA THR A 236 -18.66 -12.07 4.51
C THR A 236 -18.96 -13.37 3.78
N GLU A 237 -19.60 -14.32 4.43
CA GLU A 237 -20.09 -15.53 3.76
C GLU A 237 -21.22 -15.20 2.79
N LYS A 238 -22.17 -14.39 3.20
CA LYS A 238 -23.31 -13.98 2.38
C LYS A 238 -22.93 -13.02 1.26
N CYS A 239 -22.14 -11.99 1.57
CA CYS A 239 -21.79 -10.97 0.58
C CYS A 239 -20.61 -11.36 -0.33
N GLY A 240 -19.90 -12.44 -0.03
CA GLY A 240 -18.74 -12.85 -0.82
C GLY A 240 -17.52 -11.97 -0.56
N ARG A 241 -16.92 -11.40 -1.63
CA ARG A 241 -15.67 -10.63 -1.54
C ARG A 241 -15.83 -9.38 -0.70
N SER A 242 -15.11 -9.30 0.42
CA SER A 242 -15.32 -8.28 1.44
C SER A 242 -14.02 -7.71 2.03
N ILE A 243 -14.10 -6.46 2.51
CA ILE A 243 -13.02 -5.84 3.31
C ILE A 243 -13.57 -5.56 4.73
N ILE A 244 -12.78 -5.90 5.74
CA ILE A 244 -13.07 -5.58 7.14
C ILE A 244 -12.04 -4.58 7.67
N PHE A 245 -12.50 -3.42 8.12
CA PHE A 245 -11.66 -2.37 8.66
C PHE A 245 -11.58 -2.45 10.18
N CYS A 246 -10.36 -2.68 10.70
CA CYS A 246 -10.03 -2.62 12.11
C CYS A 246 -9.17 -1.37 12.40
N ARG A 247 -9.34 -0.79 13.60
CA ARG A 247 -8.61 0.41 14.00
C ARG A 247 -7.12 0.17 14.24
N THR A 248 -6.72 -1.01 14.75
CA THR A 248 -5.36 -1.28 15.19
C THR A 248 -4.79 -2.56 14.58
N ARG A 249 -3.45 -2.65 14.52
CA ARG A 249 -2.73 -3.86 14.11
C ARG A 249 -3.10 -5.08 14.98
N ALA A 250 -3.17 -4.87 16.30
CA ALA A 250 -3.59 -5.92 17.23
C ALA A 250 -5.03 -6.37 16.99
N GLY A 251 -5.93 -5.42 16.61
CA GLY A 251 -7.30 -5.72 16.22
C GLY A 251 -7.37 -6.59 14.97
N VAL A 252 -6.55 -6.29 13.95
CA VAL A 252 -6.46 -7.11 12.73
C VAL A 252 -6.01 -8.53 13.04
N ASN A 253 -4.95 -8.69 13.84
CA ASN A 253 -4.44 -10.02 14.20
C ASN A 253 -5.46 -10.81 15.00
N ARG A 254 -6.05 -10.21 16.05
CA ARG A 254 -7.06 -10.87 16.87
C ARG A 254 -8.28 -11.30 16.05
N LEU A 255 -8.80 -10.41 15.19
CA LEU A 255 -9.92 -10.78 14.33
C LEU A 255 -9.51 -11.87 13.33
N GLY A 256 -8.27 -11.86 12.83
CA GLY A 256 -7.73 -12.93 12.00
C GLY A 256 -7.75 -14.28 12.71
N ASP A 257 -7.30 -14.33 13.97
CA ASP A 257 -7.33 -15.55 14.77
C ASP A 257 -8.78 -16.05 14.96
N GLU A 258 -9.71 -15.16 15.38
CA GLU A 258 -11.13 -15.47 15.55
C GLU A 258 -11.78 -15.94 14.23
N MET A 259 -11.50 -15.32 13.09
CA MET A 259 -12.01 -15.71 11.78
C MET A 259 -11.42 -17.04 11.29
N SER A 260 -10.18 -17.36 11.69
CA SER A 260 -9.56 -18.66 11.40
C SER A 260 -10.25 -19.79 12.15
N GLU A 261 -10.61 -19.59 13.43
CA GLU A 261 -11.38 -20.54 14.21
C GLU A 261 -12.77 -20.80 13.62
N LEU A 262 -13.35 -19.78 12.96
CA LEU A 262 -14.64 -19.87 12.27
C LEU A 262 -14.51 -20.47 10.84
N GLY A 263 -13.33 -20.89 10.41
CA GLY A 263 -13.09 -21.49 9.11
C GLY A 263 -13.21 -20.53 7.92
N SER A 264 -13.16 -19.22 8.17
CA SER A 264 -13.27 -18.21 7.12
C SER A 264 -12.01 -18.11 6.26
N SER A 265 -12.18 -17.87 4.96
CA SER A 265 -11.06 -17.64 4.04
C SER A 265 -10.70 -16.15 4.02
N PHE A 266 -9.56 -15.78 4.63
CA PHE A 266 -9.14 -14.40 4.73
C PHE A 266 -7.63 -14.21 4.52
N THR A 267 -7.24 -12.95 4.40
CA THR A 267 -5.86 -12.47 4.52
C THR A 267 -5.83 -11.16 5.31
N THR A 268 -4.69 -10.84 5.92
CA THR A 268 -4.56 -9.64 6.76
C THR A 268 -3.62 -8.63 6.15
N LEU A 269 -3.84 -7.33 6.45
CA LEU A 269 -3.00 -6.24 5.97
C LEU A 269 -2.89 -5.12 7.00
N HIS A 270 -1.68 -4.90 7.53
CA HIS A 270 -1.42 -3.81 8.49
C HIS A 270 0.04 -3.36 8.47
N GLY A 271 0.32 -2.17 8.98
CA GLY A 271 1.65 -1.55 8.92
C GLY A 271 2.76 -2.25 9.72
N GLY A 272 2.44 -3.30 10.51
CA GLY A 272 3.44 -4.12 11.20
C GLY A 272 3.98 -5.29 10.37
N MET A 273 3.42 -5.52 9.18
CA MET A 273 3.85 -6.60 8.29
C MET A 273 5.07 -6.15 7.47
N GLY A 274 5.99 -7.10 7.24
CA GLY A 274 7.08 -6.88 6.27
C GLY A 274 6.53 -6.83 4.83
N GLN A 275 7.25 -6.15 3.92
CA GLN A 275 6.79 -5.91 2.55
C GLN A 275 6.38 -7.20 1.83
N ASN A 276 7.23 -8.23 1.84
CA ASN A 276 6.91 -9.52 1.22
C ASN A 276 5.63 -10.17 1.75
N GLN A 277 5.28 -9.91 3.02
CA GLN A 277 4.03 -10.42 3.59
C GLN A 277 2.83 -9.63 3.08
N ARG A 278 2.96 -8.31 2.97
CA ARG A 278 1.92 -7.42 2.42
C ARG A 278 1.63 -7.77 0.97
N ASP A 279 2.67 -7.93 0.14
CA ASP A 279 2.55 -8.29 -1.28
C ASP A 279 1.86 -9.65 -1.44
N ARG A 280 2.22 -10.65 -0.62
CA ARG A 280 1.55 -11.96 -0.61
C ARG A 280 0.08 -11.85 -0.20
N SER A 281 -0.23 -11.04 0.80
CA SER A 281 -1.61 -10.82 1.25
C SER A 281 -2.45 -10.18 0.16
N MET A 282 -1.91 -9.16 -0.49
CA MET A 282 -2.57 -8.50 -1.60
C MET A 282 -2.79 -9.44 -2.78
N HIS A 283 -1.74 -10.15 -3.17
CA HIS A 283 -1.84 -11.13 -4.26
C HIS A 283 -2.88 -12.23 -3.96
N LYS A 284 -2.95 -12.70 -2.70
CA LYS A 284 -3.99 -13.68 -2.31
C LYS A 284 -5.40 -13.11 -2.49
N PHE A 285 -5.61 -11.87 -2.06
CA PHE A 285 -6.91 -11.23 -2.16
C PHE A 285 -7.27 -10.90 -3.62
N SER A 286 -6.37 -10.27 -4.37
CA SER A 286 -6.60 -9.90 -5.77
C SER A 286 -6.82 -11.12 -6.67
N ALA A 287 -6.10 -12.21 -6.43
CA ALA A 287 -6.25 -13.46 -7.16
C ALA A 287 -7.50 -14.29 -6.76
N GLY A 288 -8.36 -13.79 -5.85
CA GLY A 288 -9.53 -14.53 -5.36
C GLY A 288 -9.20 -15.76 -4.50
N ARG A 289 -7.98 -15.83 -3.92
CA ARG A 289 -7.55 -16.91 -3.03
C ARG A 289 -7.89 -16.65 -1.56
N ALA A 290 -8.40 -15.49 -1.26
CA ALA A 290 -8.99 -15.12 0.01
C ALA A 290 -10.26 -14.32 -0.26
N ARG A 291 -11.35 -14.69 0.44
CA ARG A 291 -12.65 -14.00 0.34
C ARG A 291 -12.60 -12.66 1.06
N VAL A 292 -11.88 -12.58 2.17
CA VAL A 292 -11.89 -11.45 3.07
C VAL A 292 -10.50 -10.83 3.21
N LEU A 293 -10.42 -9.49 3.12
CA LEU A 293 -9.25 -8.72 3.51
C LEU A 293 -9.53 -8.02 4.84
N ILE A 294 -8.79 -8.36 5.89
CA ILE A 294 -8.86 -7.67 7.19
C ILE A 294 -7.72 -6.66 7.25
N ALA A 295 -8.04 -5.37 7.34
CA ALA A 295 -7.04 -4.33 7.20
C ALA A 295 -7.18 -3.17 8.20
N THR A 296 -6.09 -2.43 8.42
CA THR A 296 -6.13 -1.09 9.01
C THR A 296 -6.21 -0.04 7.92
N ASP A 297 -6.75 1.16 8.21
CA ASP A 297 -6.85 2.27 7.25
C ASP A 297 -5.53 2.57 6.55
N VAL A 298 -4.47 2.77 7.33
CA VAL A 298 -3.13 3.11 6.79
C VAL A 298 -2.60 2.06 5.82
N ALA A 299 -2.93 0.79 6.04
CA ALA A 299 -2.43 -0.29 5.22
C ALA A 299 -3.28 -0.56 3.98
N SER A 300 -4.56 -0.23 4.02
CA SER A 300 -5.50 -0.38 2.89
C SER A 300 -5.54 0.84 1.97
N ARG A 301 -5.01 1.97 2.42
CA ARG A 301 -4.81 3.16 1.58
C ARG A 301 -3.74 2.89 0.53
N GLY A 302 -3.94 3.30 -0.71
CA GLY A 302 -3.00 3.07 -1.82
C GLY A 302 -3.06 1.69 -2.45
N ILE A 303 -4.01 0.86 -2.05
CA ILE A 303 -4.19 -0.45 -2.64
C ILE A 303 -5.35 -0.38 -3.61
N ASP A 304 -5.10 -0.76 -4.84
CA ASP A 304 -6.15 -0.98 -5.82
C ASP A 304 -6.91 -2.27 -5.50
N VAL A 305 -7.70 -2.20 -4.43
CA VAL A 305 -8.69 -3.22 -4.11
C VAL A 305 -10.03 -2.65 -4.48
N ASN A 306 -10.39 -2.86 -5.71
CA ASN A 306 -11.68 -2.49 -6.28
C ASN A 306 -12.58 -3.73 -6.31
N ASP A 307 -13.87 -3.52 -6.49
CA ASP A 307 -14.91 -4.54 -6.67
C ASP A 307 -15.08 -5.50 -5.49
N VAL A 308 -15.08 -4.95 -4.26
CA VAL A 308 -15.60 -5.71 -3.13
C VAL A 308 -17.11 -5.50 -3.02
N ASN A 309 -17.82 -6.56 -2.71
CA ASN A 309 -19.27 -6.53 -2.57
C ASN A 309 -19.70 -5.89 -1.23
N CYS A 310 -18.85 -6.03 -0.21
CA CYS A 310 -19.15 -5.54 1.12
C CYS A 310 -17.94 -4.92 1.82
N VAL A 311 -18.18 -3.78 2.49
CA VAL A 311 -17.25 -3.15 3.41
C VAL A 311 -17.79 -3.25 4.83
N ILE A 312 -17.00 -3.78 5.75
CA ILE A 312 -17.39 -3.88 7.17
C ILE A 312 -16.51 -2.94 7.99
N HIS A 313 -17.14 -1.96 8.64
CA HIS A 313 -16.51 -1.15 9.69
C HIS A 313 -16.57 -1.93 11.01
N TYR A 314 -15.60 -2.80 11.23
CA TYR A 314 -15.46 -3.55 12.48
C TYR A 314 -15.21 -2.62 13.66
N ASP A 315 -14.36 -1.61 13.45
CA ASP A 315 -14.20 -0.48 14.35
C ASP A 315 -14.59 0.82 13.65
N PRO A 316 -15.13 1.81 14.39
CA PRO A 316 -15.59 3.06 13.80
C PRO A 316 -14.44 3.78 13.11
N PRO A 317 -14.66 4.36 11.91
CA PRO A 317 -13.71 5.28 11.30
C PRO A 317 -13.50 6.51 12.19
N ASP A 318 -12.45 7.28 11.94
CA ASP A 318 -12.14 8.43 12.80
C ASP A 318 -13.13 9.58 12.61
N ASP A 319 -13.57 9.82 11.38
CA ASP A 319 -14.48 10.88 10.95
C ASP A 319 -15.32 10.47 9.72
N GLY A 320 -16.10 11.39 9.17
CA GLY A 320 -16.91 11.20 7.97
C GLY A 320 -16.08 10.98 6.71
N LYS A 321 -14.91 11.65 6.59
CA LYS A 321 -13.98 11.48 5.47
C LYS A 321 -13.43 10.05 5.44
N ALA A 322 -12.97 9.54 6.57
CA ALA A 322 -12.52 8.15 6.68
C ALA A 322 -13.64 7.14 6.39
N TYR A 323 -14.88 7.46 6.78
CA TYR A 323 -16.05 6.66 6.43
C TYR A 323 -16.26 6.57 4.91
N LYS A 324 -16.26 7.71 4.21
CA LYS A 324 -16.38 7.79 2.74
C LYS A 324 -15.26 6.99 2.05
N HIS A 325 -14.01 7.16 2.49
CA HIS A 325 -12.83 6.46 1.92
C HIS A 325 -12.89 4.94 2.09
N ARG A 326 -13.33 4.44 3.25
CA ARG A 326 -13.53 3.00 3.48
C ARG A 326 -14.67 2.47 2.62
N SER A 327 -15.81 3.15 2.67
CA SER A 327 -17.03 2.77 1.94
C SER A 327 -16.81 2.75 0.43
N GLY A 328 -16.05 3.70 -0.11
CA GLY A 328 -15.69 3.79 -1.53
C GLY A 328 -14.82 2.64 -2.07
N ARG A 329 -14.58 1.56 -1.30
CA ARG A 329 -14.00 0.31 -1.80
C ARG A 329 -15.04 -0.61 -2.43
N THR A 330 -16.33 -0.33 -2.20
CA THR A 330 -17.46 -1.00 -2.84
C THR A 330 -18.24 -0.06 -3.74
N ALA A 331 -19.25 -0.54 -4.45
CA ALA A 331 -20.15 0.22 -5.33
C ALA A 331 -19.41 1.05 -6.39
N ARG A 332 -18.46 0.45 -7.10
CA ARG A 332 -17.77 1.09 -8.22
C ARG A 332 -18.32 0.63 -9.57
N ALA A 333 -18.12 1.45 -10.61
CA ALA A 333 -18.52 1.16 -11.98
C ALA A 333 -20.02 0.82 -12.15
N GLY A 334 -20.90 1.43 -11.35
CA GLY A 334 -22.36 1.23 -11.46
C GLY A 334 -22.89 -0.02 -10.75
N SER A 335 -22.04 -0.75 -10.00
CA SER A 335 -22.49 -1.85 -9.15
C SER A 335 -23.04 -1.36 -7.82
N THR A 336 -23.97 -2.10 -7.22
CA THR A 336 -24.46 -1.89 -5.85
C THR A 336 -23.48 -2.50 -4.84
N GLY A 337 -23.30 -1.84 -3.69
CA GLY A 337 -22.43 -2.33 -2.63
C GLY A 337 -23.02 -2.18 -1.25
N SER A 338 -22.65 -3.07 -0.32
CA SER A 338 -23.10 -3.02 1.06
C SER A 338 -22.02 -2.49 1.99
N VAL A 339 -22.38 -1.55 2.86
CA VAL A 339 -21.52 -1.01 3.92
C VAL A 339 -22.12 -1.29 5.27
N VAL A 340 -21.48 -2.15 6.06
CA VAL A 340 -21.98 -2.56 7.38
C VAL A 340 -21.12 -2.00 8.49
N SER A 341 -21.68 -1.19 9.35
CA SER A 341 -21.03 -0.63 10.54
C SER A 341 -21.44 -1.38 11.81
N LEU A 342 -20.48 -2.00 12.51
CA LEU A 342 -20.71 -2.74 13.75
C LEU A 342 -20.62 -1.78 14.94
N VAL A 343 -21.78 -1.39 15.50
CA VAL A 343 -21.92 -0.30 16.46
C VAL A 343 -22.02 -0.82 17.88
N LEU A 344 -21.01 -0.62 18.70
CA LEU A 344 -21.09 -0.87 20.15
C LEU A 344 -21.93 0.23 20.84
N LYS A 345 -22.53 -0.11 21.98
CA LYS A 345 -23.33 0.85 22.77
C LYS A 345 -22.57 2.15 23.07
N SER A 346 -21.30 2.05 23.40
CA SER A 346 -20.40 3.19 23.67
C SER A 346 -20.06 4.04 22.43
N GLN A 347 -20.21 3.50 21.23
CA GLN A 347 -19.82 4.13 19.97
C GLN A 347 -20.98 4.84 19.24
N LYS A 348 -22.22 4.75 19.78
CA LYS A 348 -23.40 5.33 19.13
C LYS A 348 -23.26 6.81 18.81
N ARG A 349 -22.71 7.62 19.75
CA ARG A 349 -22.54 9.07 19.55
C ARG A 349 -21.55 9.36 18.41
N LYS A 350 -20.45 8.59 18.32
CA LYS A 350 -19.47 8.73 17.25
C LYS A 350 -20.09 8.42 15.88
N TYR A 351 -20.81 7.31 15.77
CA TYR A 351 -21.49 6.96 14.51
C TYR A 351 -22.56 7.96 14.11
N LYS A 352 -23.28 8.55 15.08
CA LYS A 352 -24.24 9.60 14.77
C LYS A 352 -23.57 10.83 14.14
N ARG A 353 -22.44 11.28 14.70
CA ARG A 353 -21.65 12.37 14.09
C ARG A 353 -21.22 12.01 12.67
N ILE A 354 -20.65 10.80 12.48
CA ILE A 354 -20.24 10.33 11.16
C ILE A 354 -21.42 10.32 10.18
N GLN A 355 -22.60 9.87 10.59
CA GLN A 355 -23.80 9.88 9.74
C GLN A 355 -24.22 11.31 9.36
N ASP A 356 -24.16 12.24 10.32
CA ASP A 356 -24.45 13.65 10.08
C ASP A 356 -23.43 14.27 9.11
N ASP A 357 -22.10 13.99 9.29
CA ASP A 357 -21.02 14.47 8.43
C ASP A 357 -21.12 13.97 6.97
N VAL A 358 -21.63 12.75 6.77
CA VAL A 358 -21.72 12.13 5.42
C VAL A 358 -23.13 12.19 4.82
N GLY A 359 -24.11 12.77 5.52
CA GLY A 359 -25.50 12.92 5.06
C GLY A 359 -26.34 11.64 5.08
N ILE A 360 -25.90 10.57 5.78
CA ILE A 360 -26.61 9.28 5.81
C ILE A 360 -27.66 9.27 6.91
N ARG A 361 -28.94 9.05 6.54
CA ARG A 361 -30.08 8.98 7.45
C ARG A 361 -30.52 7.54 7.73
N SER A 362 -29.61 6.66 8.17
CA SER A 362 -29.93 5.28 8.54
C SER A 362 -30.09 5.13 10.06
N ARG A 363 -31.05 4.30 10.49
CA ARG A 363 -31.23 3.98 11.92
C ARG A 363 -30.23 2.91 12.35
N ILE A 364 -29.79 2.98 13.62
CA ILE A 364 -29.01 1.89 14.24
C ILE A 364 -29.99 0.82 14.69
N THR A 365 -29.97 -0.34 14.06
CA THR A 365 -30.89 -1.48 14.27
C THR A 365 -30.17 -2.70 14.85
N ASN A 366 -30.89 -3.72 15.20
CA ASN A 366 -30.31 -5.04 15.43
C ASN A 366 -29.81 -5.63 14.08
N PRO A 367 -28.83 -6.53 14.10
CA PRO A 367 -28.34 -7.18 12.89
C PRO A 367 -29.46 -7.92 12.16
N ASN A 368 -29.53 -7.72 10.86
CA ASN A 368 -30.39 -8.48 9.95
C ASN A 368 -29.58 -8.84 8.71
N VAL A 369 -28.92 -9.99 8.75
CA VAL A 369 -28.05 -10.46 7.65
C VAL A 369 -28.87 -10.76 6.39
N ASP A 370 -30.15 -11.11 6.53
CA ASP A 370 -31.03 -11.41 5.37
C ASP A 370 -31.32 -10.17 4.50
N SER A 371 -31.13 -8.96 5.06
CA SER A 371 -31.26 -7.72 4.30
C SER A 371 -30.08 -7.44 3.36
N LEU A 372 -28.98 -8.20 3.47
CA LEU A 372 -27.84 -8.07 2.59
C LEU A 372 -28.03 -8.86 1.30
N GLU A 373 -27.55 -8.28 0.20
CA GLU A 373 -27.54 -8.96 -1.09
C GLU A 373 -26.55 -10.15 -1.04
N GLU A 374 -27.03 -11.32 -1.44
CA GLU A 374 -26.20 -12.51 -1.53
C GLU A 374 -25.37 -12.48 -2.81
N LYS A 375 -24.06 -12.69 -2.68
CA LYS A 375 -23.11 -12.74 -3.79
C LYS A 375 -22.26 -14.00 -3.69
N GLU A 376 -22.29 -14.80 -4.72
CA GLU A 376 -21.43 -15.97 -4.80
C GLU A 376 -19.96 -15.57 -4.87
N PHE A 377 -19.13 -16.32 -4.17
CA PHE A 377 -17.67 -16.18 -4.23
C PHE A 377 -17.02 -17.56 -4.37
N VAL A 378 -16.38 -17.77 -5.50
CA VAL A 378 -15.63 -19.00 -5.76
C VAL A 378 -14.16 -18.75 -5.41
N LEU A 379 -13.63 -19.53 -4.45
CA LEU A 379 -12.21 -19.50 -4.12
C LEU A 379 -11.39 -20.09 -5.27
N ASN A 380 -10.51 -19.29 -5.85
CA ASN A 380 -9.55 -19.80 -6.83
C ASN A 380 -8.52 -20.69 -6.13
N SER A 381 -8.66 -22.01 -6.27
CA SER A 381 -7.67 -22.97 -5.78
C SER A 381 -6.36 -22.81 -6.56
N GLU A 382 -5.22 -22.86 -5.88
CA GLU A 382 -3.92 -22.93 -6.54
C GLU A 382 -3.89 -24.13 -7.50
N THR A 383 -3.78 -23.89 -8.78
CA THR A 383 -3.13 -24.87 -9.66
C THR A 383 -1.72 -25.04 -9.09
N LYS A 384 -1.44 -26.23 -8.53
CA LYS A 384 -0.13 -26.62 -8.02
C LYS A 384 0.89 -26.47 -9.14
N GLY A 385 1.40 -25.26 -9.32
CA GLY A 385 2.62 -25.04 -10.09
C GLY A 385 3.72 -25.82 -9.37
N LYS A 386 4.29 -26.81 -10.07
CA LYS A 386 5.38 -27.66 -9.61
C LYS A 386 6.56 -26.78 -9.18
N PHE A 387 6.56 -26.32 -7.94
CA PHE A 387 7.77 -25.91 -7.27
C PHE A 387 8.58 -27.18 -7.00
N ARG A 388 9.51 -27.47 -7.88
CA ARG A 388 10.58 -28.45 -7.65
C ARG A 388 11.39 -27.94 -6.47
N THR A 389 10.98 -28.29 -5.26
CA THR A 389 11.86 -28.27 -4.10
C THR A 389 12.97 -29.28 -4.37
N LYS A 390 14.18 -28.78 -4.62
CA LYS A 390 15.40 -29.58 -4.50
C LYS A 390 15.57 -29.96 -3.03
N THR A 391 14.87 -31.01 -2.60
CA THR A 391 15.20 -31.73 -1.38
C THR A 391 16.53 -32.41 -1.61
N LYS A 392 17.58 -31.92 -0.97
CA LYS A 392 18.82 -32.67 -0.77
C LYS A 392 18.43 -33.97 -0.05
N SER A 393 18.45 -35.08 -0.78
CA SER A 393 18.33 -36.41 -0.21
C SER A 393 19.55 -36.66 0.70
N VAL A 394 19.35 -36.63 2.00
CA VAL A 394 20.26 -37.24 2.96
C VAL A 394 20.09 -38.75 2.75
N ARG A 395 21.05 -39.37 2.10
CA ARG A 395 21.17 -40.81 1.95
C ARG A 395 21.37 -41.41 3.34
N ASN A 396 20.33 -42.01 3.88
CA ASN A 396 20.40 -42.94 5.01
C ASN A 396 20.96 -44.25 4.47
N ASN A 397 22.25 -44.49 4.73
CA ASN A 397 22.89 -45.79 4.58
C ASN A 397 22.60 -46.66 5.83
N ASN A 398 21.48 -47.36 5.80
CA ASN A 398 21.29 -48.52 6.69
C ASN A 398 21.27 -49.78 5.83
N LYS A 399 22.46 -50.36 5.60
CA LYS A 399 22.59 -51.71 5.12
C LYS A 399 22.77 -52.65 6.33
N ARG A 400 21.78 -53.50 6.44
CA ARG A 400 21.78 -54.85 7.02
C ARG A 400 23.16 -55.43 7.31
N ALA A 401 23.43 -55.80 8.58
CA ALA A 401 24.26 -56.94 8.91
C ALA A 401 23.52 -57.79 9.92
N ARG A 402 23.07 -58.92 9.44
CA ARG A 402 22.65 -60.09 10.25
C ARG A 402 23.88 -60.94 10.55
N ARG A 403 23.96 -61.43 11.81
CA ARG A 403 24.62 -62.66 12.29
C ARG A 403 26.15 -62.69 12.34
N SER A 404 26.71 -62.72 13.59
CA SER A 404 27.15 -63.96 14.14
C SER A 404 27.62 -63.75 15.59
N ARG A 405 27.22 -64.65 16.45
CA ARG A 405 27.68 -64.86 17.83
C ARG A 405 29.16 -65.30 17.84
N LYS A 406 29.97 -64.82 18.80
CA LYS A 406 30.77 -65.60 19.74
C LYS A 406 31.63 -64.67 20.59
N SER A 407 31.40 -64.68 21.84
CA SER A 407 32.21 -65.06 23.02
C SER A 407 33.63 -64.50 23.13
N SER A 408 33.85 -63.88 24.22
CA SER A 408 34.83 -64.15 25.25
C SER A 408 35.71 -62.98 25.69
N HIS A 409 35.57 -62.70 26.93
CA HIS A 409 36.62 -62.52 27.95
C HIS A 409 37.54 -61.27 27.98
N TYR A 410 37.33 -60.50 29.02
CA TYR A 410 38.22 -60.32 30.21
C TYR A 410 39.33 -59.25 30.15
N LYS A 411 39.34 -58.50 31.26
CA LYS A 411 40.41 -57.73 31.95
C LYS A 411 40.57 -56.27 31.56
N SER A 412 40.22 -55.34 32.45
CA SER A 412 40.82 -54.86 33.70
C SER A 412 42.04 -53.97 33.49
N SER A 413 41.97 -52.83 34.01
CA SER A 413 42.82 -52.13 35.01
C SER A 413 42.95 -50.64 34.66
N LYS A 414 42.50 -49.77 35.53
CA LYS A 414 43.21 -49.07 36.59
C LYS A 414 44.39 -48.21 36.08
N ASN A 415 44.31 -46.93 36.28
CA ASN A 415 44.96 -46.10 37.30
C ASN A 415 44.87 -44.61 36.95
N TYR A 416 44.41 -43.80 37.86
CA TYR A 416 45.13 -42.92 38.83
C TYR A 416 46.13 -41.99 38.16
N SER A 417 46.11 -40.68 38.37
CA SER A 417 46.17 -39.84 39.56
C SER A 417 46.23 -38.37 39.12
N LYS A 418 45.55 -37.47 39.84
CA LYS A 418 46.09 -36.48 40.80
C LYS A 418 47.12 -35.47 40.27
N ASN A 419 46.82 -34.21 40.34
CA ASN A 419 47.18 -33.23 41.38
C ASN A 419 46.92 -31.81 40.88
N LYS A 420 46.21 -31.02 41.57
CA LYS A 420 46.44 -30.17 42.76
C LYS A 420 47.01 -28.78 42.44
N LYS A 421 46.25 -27.81 42.93
CA LYS A 421 46.63 -26.55 43.63
C LYS A 421 47.20 -25.45 42.77
N GLY A 422 46.91 -24.25 43.02
CA GLY A 422 46.30 -23.51 44.09
C GLY A 422 46.42 -22.01 43.90
N HIS A 423 45.58 -21.32 44.58
CA HIS A 423 45.81 -20.07 45.34
C HIS A 423 46.31 -18.81 44.59
N ARG A 424 45.91 -17.62 44.76
CA ARG A 424 45.34 -16.87 45.90
C ARG A 424 45.01 -15.42 45.41
N LYS A 425 43.89 -14.88 45.80
CA LYS A 425 43.66 -13.67 46.56
C LYS A 425 44.33 -12.37 46.11
N GLY A 426 43.50 -11.35 46.05
CA GLY A 426 43.89 -9.97 46.20
C GLY A 426 42.69 -9.01 46.13
N LYS A 427 42.23 -8.64 47.30
CA LYS A 427 41.29 -7.60 47.69
C LYS A 427 41.90 -6.20 47.48
N GLY A 428 41.04 -5.21 47.30
CA GLY A 428 41.38 -3.83 47.57
C GLY A 428 40.34 -2.86 47.00
N ASN A 429 39.51 -2.51 47.59
CA ASN A 429 38.70 -1.52 48.35
C ASN A 429 39.20 -0.08 48.28
N ARG A 430 38.19 0.81 48.19
CA ARG A 430 38.07 2.19 48.70
C ARG A 430 38.17 3.30 47.67
N LYS A 431 37.14 4.08 47.52
CA LYS A 431 36.45 5.12 48.27
C LYS A 431 36.51 6.50 47.54
N LYS A 432 35.31 7.00 47.30
CA LYS A 432 34.82 8.40 47.60
C LYS A 432 35.67 9.63 47.31
N LYS A 433 35.07 10.59 46.60
CA LYS A 433 34.63 11.96 47.00
C LYS A 433 34.24 12.72 45.72
N ARG A 434 33.06 13.24 45.56
CA ARG A 434 32.43 14.51 45.97
C ARG A 434 33.31 15.76 45.75
N SER A 435 32.81 16.63 44.88
CA SER A 435 32.44 18.07 45.03
C SER A 435 32.28 18.67 43.62
N ARG A 436 31.19 19.24 43.25
CA ARG A 436 30.55 20.54 43.47
C ARG A 436 31.32 21.71 42.88
N SER A 437 30.50 22.51 42.17
CA SER A 437 30.59 23.94 41.79
C SER A 437 31.49 24.23 40.58
N SER A 438 31.00 24.88 39.57
CA SER A 438 30.21 26.10 39.45
C SER A 438 29.30 26.05 38.25
#